data_08ba02f0f3104989d5b5110521dbea92
#
_entry.id   08ba02f0f3104989d5b5110521dbea92
#
_cell.length_a   1.000
_cell.length_b   1.000
_cell.length_c   1.000
_cell.angle_alpha   90.00
_cell.angle_beta   90.00
_cell.angle_gamma   90.00
#
_symmetry.space_group_name_H-M   'P 1'
#
loop_
_entity.id
_entity.type
_entity.pdbx_description
1 polymer ?
#
loop_
_entity_poly.entity_id
_entity_poly.type
_entity_poly.pdbx_seq_one_letter_code
_entity_poly.pdbx_strand_id
1 'polypeptide(L)'
;MSEPTFDFIVIGAGTAGCLLANRLSADASKRVLLVEAGRKDDYHWIHIPVGYLYCIGNPRTDWLYQTEPDPGLNGRRLRYPRGKTLGGCSSINGMIYMRGQARDYDQWAQLTGDADWRWDACLPDFKAHENHHRLDATKDPTFAKLHGHGGEWRIEKQRLRWDILDAFAQAAQQAGVPATADFNGGDNEGVGYFEVNQKAGWRWNASKAFLRPVQHRPNLTVWTETLTEKLMLERDATGALRCVGAELRRGGQRVSVRAAQEVVLSAGSIGSPAILQRSGIGPANLLQQHGIEVQHELAGVGENLQDHLQIRAVFKVQGASTLNVLASSLWGKARIGLEYGFRRSGPMSMAPSQLGAFTRSDPQQPYANLEYHVQPLSLDAFGEPLHAFPAFTASVCNLNPGSRGHVRITSASADDAPAIAPCYLSTPEDRRVAADSLRVTRRIVAQPALSKYQPQEFKPGPQYQSDEELARLAGDIASTIFHPVGTTKMGRADDASAVVDSHLRVRGVAGLRVVDAGVMPTITSGNTNSPTLMIAEKAASWIRQGA
;
A
#
# COMPACT_ATOMS: atom_id res chain seq x y z
N MET A 1 20.66 31.05 16.34
CA MET A 1 19.45 31.36 15.56
C MET A 1 18.31 30.61 16.24
N SER A 2 17.12 31.21 16.41
CA SER A 2 15.97 30.53 16.99
C SER A 2 15.53 29.37 16.08
N GLU A 3 15.12 28.25 16.67
CA GLU A 3 14.58 27.12 15.92
C GLU A 3 13.34 27.53 15.13
N PRO A 4 13.25 27.17 13.84
CA PRO A 4 12.06 27.51 13.04
C PRO A 4 10.84 26.80 13.63
N THR A 5 9.75 27.57 13.79
CA THR A 5 8.50 27.08 14.38
C THR A 5 7.41 27.06 13.32
N PHE A 6 6.63 25.97 13.29
CA PHE A 6 5.46 25.74 12.44
C PHE A 6 4.27 25.39 13.31
N ASP A 7 3.05 25.58 12.81
CA ASP A 7 1.87 25.08 13.51
C ASP A 7 1.83 23.55 13.42
N PHE A 8 2.03 23.02 12.23
CA PHE A 8 2.03 21.59 11.96
C PHE A 8 3.32 21.15 11.27
N ILE A 9 3.87 20.03 11.71
CA ILE A 9 4.98 19.33 11.05
C ILE A 9 4.48 17.97 10.58
N VAL A 10 4.41 17.75 9.26
CA VAL A 10 4.03 16.47 8.65
C VAL A 10 5.30 15.74 8.22
N ILE A 11 5.59 14.59 8.80
CA ILE A 11 6.79 13.79 8.54
C ILE A 11 6.47 12.64 7.59
N GLY A 12 7.03 12.71 6.39
CA GLY A 12 6.78 11.82 5.26
C GLY A 12 5.83 12.42 4.25
N ALA A 13 6.31 12.68 3.02
CA ALA A 13 5.50 13.16 1.90
C ALA A 13 4.99 12.01 1.02
N GLY A 14 4.55 10.93 1.66
CA GLY A 14 3.87 9.82 1.03
C GLY A 14 2.41 10.10 0.68
N THR A 15 1.63 9.05 0.54
CA THR A 15 0.20 9.11 0.20
C THR A 15 -0.57 10.00 1.18
N ALA A 16 -0.48 9.73 2.47
CA ALA A 16 -1.17 10.51 3.51
C ALA A 16 -0.57 11.90 3.68
N GLY A 17 0.77 12.03 3.77
CA GLY A 17 1.40 13.30 4.03
C GLY A 17 1.19 14.35 2.95
N CYS A 18 1.14 13.98 1.67
CA CYS A 18 0.80 14.90 0.57
C CYS A 18 -0.63 15.44 0.71
N LEU A 19 -1.60 14.60 1.10
CA LEU A 19 -2.97 14.99 1.33
C LEU A 19 -3.08 15.89 2.57
N LEU A 20 -2.47 15.51 3.68
CA LEU A 20 -2.44 16.31 4.92
C LEU A 20 -1.85 17.70 4.68
N ALA A 21 -0.72 17.79 3.98
CA ALA A 21 -0.10 19.08 3.64
C ALA A 21 -1.06 19.97 2.83
N ASN A 22 -1.82 19.40 1.89
CA ASN A 22 -2.85 20.09 1.14
C ASN A 22 -3.96 20.62 2.05
N ARG A 23 -4.54 19.75 2.88
CA ARG A 23 -5.71 20.06 3.73
C ARG A 23 -5.36 21.04 4.86
N LEU A 24 -4.21 20.85 5.53
CA LEU A 24 -3.79 21.69 6.65
C LEU A 24 -3.34 23.08 6.19
N SER A 25 -2.68 23.19 5.05
CA SER A 25 -2.26 24.49 4.50
C SER A 25 -3.39 25.27 3.81
N ALA A 26 -4.62 24.74 3.76
CA ALA A 26 -5.78 25.47 3.24
C ALA A 26 -6.15 26.66 4.13
N ASP A 27 -5.88 26.60 5.43
CA ASP A 27 -5.94 27.73 6.34
C ASP A 27 -4.64 28.54 6.24
N ALA A 28 -4.70 29.73 5.65
CA ALA A 28 -3.53 30.58 5.43
C ALA A 28 -2.90 31.10 6.74
N SER A 29 -3.61 31.02 7.88
CA SER A 29 -3.09 31.40 9.21
C SER A 29 -2.17 30.32 9.80
N LYS A 30 -2.18 29.09 9.28
CA LYS A 30 -1.43 27.94 9.78
C LYS A 30 -0.17 27.70 8.95
N ARG A 31 0.98 27.70 9.59
CA ARG A 31 2.26 27.39 8.95
C ARG A 31 2.48 25.87 8.98
N VAL A 32 2.63 25.25 7.82
CA VAL A 32 2.78 23.80 7.66
C VAL A 32 4.17 23.48 7.09
N LEU A 33 4.90 22.60 7.74
CA LEU A 33 6.13 22.00 7.23
C LEU A 33 5.85 20.56 6.82
N LEU A 34 6.14 20.22 5.55
CA LEU A 34 6.16 18.86 5.05
C LEU A 34 7.61 18.40 4.86
N VAL A 35 7.99 17.30 5.51
CA VAL A 35 9.34 16.73 5.48
C VAL A 35 9.36 15.43 4.70
N GLU A 36 10.30 15.27 3.76
CA GLU A 36 10.50 14.06 2.97
C GLU A 36 11.98 13.67 2.94
N ALA A 37 12.28 12.42 3.27
CA ALA A 37 13.64 11.90 3.26
C ALA A 37 14.20 11.76 1.84
N GLY A 38 13.33 11.45 0.88
CA GLY A 38 13.70 11.30 -0.53
C GLY A 38 13.70 12.60 -1.30
N ARG A 39 13.94 12.48 -2.59
CA ARG A 39 14.01 13.57 -3.56
C ARG A 39 12.63 13.99 -4.04
N LYS A 40 12.61 15.05 -4.87
CA LYS A 40 11.44 15.40 -5.68
C LYS A 40 11.09 14.25 -6.62
N ASP A 41 9.80 14.14 -6.97
CA ASP A 41 9.29 13.17 -7.94
C ASP A 41 9.54 13.62 -9.40
N ASP A 42 10.77 14.05 -9.70
CA ASP A 42 11.20 14.55 -11.00
C ASP A 42 11.85 13.45 -11.90
N TYR A 43 12.00 12.23 -11.41
CA TYR A 43 12.50 11.11 -12.18
C TYR A 43 11.42 10.65 -13.17
N HIS A 44 11.71 10.73 -14.47
CA HIS A 44 10.72 10.52 -15.53
C HIS A 44 9.98 9.18 -15.44
N TRP A 45 10.66 8.12 -14.98
CA TRP A 45 10.05 6.79 -14.82
C TRP A 45 8.95 6.74 -13.75
N ILE A 46 8.96 7.64 -12.78
CA ILE A 46 7.85 7.77 -11.82
C ILE A 46 6.53 8.05 -12.56
N HIS A 47 6.58 8.80 -13.65
CA HIS A 47 5.39 9.29 -14.33
C HIS A 47 4.85 8.34 -15.39
N ILE A 48 5.69 7.47 -15.93
CA ILE A 48 5.29 6.44 -16.90
C ILE A 48 4.75 5.23 -16.14
N PRO A 49 3.55 4.72 -16.44
CA PRO A 49 2.93 3.66 -15.62
C PRO A 49 3.83 2.43 -15.43
N VAL A 50 4.43 1.90 -16.48
CA VAL A 50 5.36 0.75 -16.40
C VAL A 50 6.67 1.09 -15.69
N GLY A 51 6.93 2.36 -15.45
CA GLY A 51 8.18 2.86 -14.87
C GLY A 51 8.45 2.40 -13.43
N TYR A 52 7.46 1.80 -12.74
CA TYR A 52 7.70 1.14 -11.46
C TYR A 52 8.84 0.11 -11.53
N LEU A 53 9.04 -0.53 -12.71
CA LEU A 53 10.15 -1.46 -12.95
C LEU A 53 11.54 -0.82 -12.81
N TYR A 54 11.65 0.50 -13.01
CA TYR A 54 12.89 1.27 -12.90
C TYR A 54 12.97 2.09 -11.60
N CYS A 55 11.87 2.16 -10.85
CA CYS A 55 11.79 2.86 -9.57
C CYS A 55 12.03 1.91 -8.39
N ILE A 56 11.51 0.68 -8.45
CA ILE A 56 11.72 -0.36 -7.44
C ILE A 56 13.16 -0.90 -7.58
N GLY A 57 13.86 -0.98 -6.45
CA GLY A 57 15.28 -1.36 -6.40
C GLY A 57 16.24 -0.22 -6.81
N ASN A 58 15.74 0.99 -7.05
CA ASN A 58 16.54 2.15 -7.39
C ASN A 58 16.71 3.06 -6.14
N PRO A 59 17.94 3.29 -5.66
CA PRO A 59 18.17 4.08 -4.45
C PRO A 59 17.70 5.54 -4.56
N ARG A 60 17.44 6.04 -5.76
CA ARG A 60 16.84 7.36 -5.99
C ARG A 60 15.39 7.45 -5.54
N THR A 61 14.64 6.32 -5.57
CA THR A 61 13.19 6.30 -5.40
C THR A 61 12.71 5.25 -4.40
N ASP A 62 13.62 4.39 -3.92
CA ASP A 62 13.30 3.25 -3.06
C ASP A 62 14.22 3.23 -1.83
N TRP A 63 13.68 2.88 -0.67
CA TRP A 63 14.42 2.66 0.56
C TRP A 63 15.29 1.42 0.54
N LEU A 64 15.07 0.49 -0.40
CA LEU A 64 15.79 -0.76 -0.59
C LEU A 64 15.68 -1.74 0.60
N TYR A 65 14.60 -1.68 1.35
CA TYR A 65 14.40 -2.60 2.48
C TYR A 65 14.32 -4.06 2.03
N GLN A 66 14.67 -4.94 2.95
CA GLN A 66 14.51 -6.40 2.85
C GLN A 66 13.90 -6.92 4.15
N THR A 67 13.14 -8.00 4.05
CA THR A 67 12.63 -8.70 5.22
C THR A 67 13.75 -9.48 5.91
N GLU A 68 13.54 -9.82 7.19
CA GLU A 68 14.29 -10.89 7.82
C GLU A 68 14.02 -12.24 7.12
N PRO A 69 14.87 -13.27 7.32
CA PRO A 69 14.57 -14.62 6.84
C PRO A 69 13.24 -15.08 7.43
N ASP A 70 12.29 -15.47 6.57
CA ASP A 70 10.95 -15.84 7.00
C ASP A 70 10.78 -17.38 6.97
N PRO A 71 10.53 -18.03 8.11
CA PRO A 71 10.31 -19.48 8.16
C PRO A 71 9.15 -19.96 7.27
N GLY A 72 8.07 -19.17 7.18
CA GLY A 72 6.93 -19.50 6.31
C GLY A 72 7.27 -19.41 4.81
N LEU A 73 8.37 -18.75 4.47
CA LEU A 73 8.91 -18.69 3.12
C LEU A 73 10.16 -19.55 2.95
N ASN A 74 10.29 -20.62 3.73
CA ASN A 74 11.42 -21.55 3.69
C ASN A 74 12.78 -20.86 3.92
N GLY A 75 12.82 -19.83 4.78
CA GLY A 75 14.02 -19.07 5.13
C GLY A 75 14.40 -17.98 4.11
N ARG A 76 13.56 -17.71 3.10
CA ARG A 76 13.81 -16.66 2.11
C ARG A 76 13.67 -15.28 2.73
N ARG A 77 14.47 -14.34 2.24
CA ARG A 77 14.29 -12.89 2.41
C ARG A 77 13.60 -12.32 1.18
N LEU A 78 12.69 -11.38 1.37
CA LEU A 78 12.05 -10.67 0.28
C LEU A 78 12.56 -9.24 0.19
N ARG A 79 12.71 -8.71 -1.03
CA ARG A 79 12.79 -7.26 -1.24
C ARG A 79 11.48 -6.62 -0.78
N TYR A 80 11.58 -5.52 -0.02
CA TYR A 80 10.43 -4.86 0.60
C TYR A 80 10.39 -3.37 0.22
N PRO A 81 10.21 -3.04 -1.08
CA PRO A 81 10.33 -1.67 -1.59
C PRO A 81 9.35 -0.72 -0.94
N ARG A 82 9.87 0.44 -0.53
CA ARG A 82 9.09 1.59 -0.04
C ARG A 82 9.56 2.86 -0.75
N GLY A 83 8.60 3.68 -1.20
CA GLY A 83 8.93 4.90 -1.93
C GLY A 83 9.74 5.90 -1.08
N LYS A 84 10.88 6.37 -1.59
CA LYS A 84 11.75 7.39 -1.02
C LYS A 84 11.79 8.61 -1.95
N THR A 85 10.66 9.27 -2.07
CA THR A 85 10.45 10.42 -2.96
C THR A 85 9.11 11.10 -2.64
N LEU A 86 8.89 12.32 -3.11
CA LEU A 86 7.55 12.94 -3.04
C LEU A 86 6.48 12.03 -3.65
N GLY A 87 5.37 11.87 -2.95
CA GLY A 87 4.33 10.91 -3.25
C GLY A 87 4.55 9.52 -2.63
N GLY A 88 5.73 9.24 -2.07
CA GLY A 88 6.06 7.97 -1.40
C GLY A 88 5.75 6.76 -2.26
N CYS A 89 5.09 5.75 -1.68
CA CYS A 89 4.73 4.53 -2.40
C CYS A 89 3.78 4.77 -3.59
N SER A 90 2.95 5.81 -3.60
CA SER A 90 2.11 6.13 -4.76
C SER A 90 2.92 6.49 -6.01
N SER A 91 4.20 6.86 -5.86
CA SER A 91 5.13 7.15 -6.95
C SER A 91 5.75 5.90 -7.58
N ILE A 92 5.73 4.75 -6.88
CA ILE A 92 6.37 3.51 -7.33
C ILE A 92 5.45 2.29 -7.33
N ASN A 93 4.20 2.41 -6.87
CA ASN A 93 3.24 1.30 -6.76
C ASN A 93 2.63 0.88 -8.12
N GLY A 94 1.77 -0.14 -8.07
CA GLY A 94 1.03 -0.66 -9.23
C GLY A 94 -0.18 0.18 -9.67
N MET A 95 -0.49 1.29 -9.01
CA MET A 95 -1.60 2.21 -9.34
C MET A 95 -3.00 1.63 -9.25
N ILE A 96 -3.19 0.41 -8.82
CA ILE A 96 -4.52 -0.23 -8.71
C ILE A 96 -5.34 0.51 -7.65
N TYR A 97 -6.57 0.89 -8.02
CA TYR A 97 -7.51 1.56 -7.14
C TYR A 97 -8.42 0.55 -6.46
N MET A 98 -8.30 0.41 -5.14
CA MET A 98 -9.12 -0.48 -4.32
C MET A 98 -9.45 0.19 -3.00
N ARG A 99 -10.70 0.03 -2.52
CA ARG A 99 -11.14 0.52 -1.21
C ARG A 99 -11.17 -0.58 -0.15
N GLY A 100 -11.21 -1.85 -0.56
CA GLY A 100 -11.50 -2.98 0.32
C GLY A 100 -13.00 -3.26 0.40
N GLN A 101 -13.40 -4.01 1.43
CA GLN A 101 -14.80 -4.38 1.68
C GLN A 101 -15.40 -3.52 2.81
N ALA A 102 -16.71 -3.30 2.78
CA ALA A 102 -17.42 -2.54 3.82
C ALA A 102 -17.17 -3.12 5.22
N ARG A 103 -17.15 -4.44 5.34
CA ARG A 103 -16.89 -5.15 6.60
C ARG A 103 -15.51 -4.86 7.20
N ASP A 104 -14.51 -4.49 6.41
CA ASP A 104 -13.18 -4.14 6.92
C ASP A 104 -13.29 -2.92 7.85
N TYR A 105 -14.04 -1.93 7.44
CA TYR A 105 -14.29 -0.70 8.19
C TYR A 105 -15.25 -0.90 9.36
N ASP A 106 -16.30 -1.71 9.18
CA ASP A 106 -17.20 -2.07 10.26
C ASP A 106 -16.46 -2.85 11.38
N GLN A 107 -15.48 -3.68 10.99
CA GLN A 107 -14.57 -4.33 11.95
C GLN A 107 -13.66 -3.31 12.65
N TRP A 108 -13.14 -2.31 11.94
CA TRP A 108 -12.35 -1.24 12.56
C TRP A 108 -13.17 -0.47 13.59
N ALA A 109 -14.44 -0.16 13.29
CA ALA A 109 -15.35 0.47 14.23
C ALA A 109 -15.55 -0.38 15.50
N GLN A 110 -15.69 -1.68 15.36
CA GLN A 110 -15.78 -2.61 16.50
C GLN A 110 -14.49 -2.64 17.32
N LEU A 111 -13.33 -2.72 16.68
CA LEU A 111 -12.02 -2.80 17.31
C LEU A 111 -11.61 -1.51 18.01
N THR A 112 -12.06 -0.36 17.52
CA THR A 112 -11.80 0.95 18.13
C THR A 112 -12.88 1.37 19.11
N GLY A 113 -14.07 0.80 18.99
CA GLY A 113 -15.27 1.25 19.71
C GLY A 113 -15.81 2.59 19.20
N ASP A 114 -15.45 2.98 17.97
CA ASP A 114 -15.78 4.28 17.38
C ASP A 114 -16.51 4.10 16.04
N ALA A 115 -17.75 4.57 15.97
CA ALA A 115 -18.62 4.44 14.81
C ALA A 115 -18.13 5.25 13.59
N ASP A 116 -17.26 6.25 13.78
CA ASP A 116 -16.67 7.03 12.70
C ASP A 116 -15.80 6.20 11.75
N TRP A 117 -15.43 4.97 12.15
CA TRP A 117 -14.72 4.01 11.31
C TRP A 117 -15.63 3.04 10.55
N ARG A 118 -16.95 3.12 10.69
CA ARG A 118 -17.87 2.29 9.88
C ARG A 118 -17.79 2.66 8.41
N TRP A 119 -18.16 1.72 7.54
CA TRP A 119 -18.16 1.96 6.09
C TRP A 119 -18.95 3.19 5.69
N ASP A 120 -20.15 3.36 6.21
CA ASP A 120 -21.01 4.51 5.91
C ASP A 120 -20.42 5.85 6.34
N ALA A 121 -19.63 5.86 7.42
CA ALA A 121 -18.91 7.03 7.91
C ALA A 121 -17.56 7.27 7.16
N CYS A 122 -16.96 6.24 6.59
CA CYS A 122 -15.73 6.34 5.79
C CYS A 122 -16.00 6.66 4.30
N LEU A 123 -17.15 6.28 3.77
CA LEU A 123 -17.50 6.49 2.37
C LEU A 123 -17.46 7.97 1.93
N PRO A 124 -17.92 8.96 2.71
CA PRO A 124 -17.76 10.37 2.39
C PRO A 124 -16.30 10.80 2.22
N ASP A 125 -15.38 10.28 3.04
CA ASP A 125 -13.95 10.59 2.97
C ASP A 125 -13.31 10.03 1.70
N PHE A 126 -13.68 8.81 1.28
CA PHE A 126 -13.30 8.27 -0.04
C PHE A 126 -13.76 9.15 -1.18
N LYS A 127 -15.01 9.59 -1.13
CA LYS A 127 -15.62 10.41 -2.19
C LYS A 127 -15.04 11.83 -2.25
N ALA A 128 -14.58 12.36 -1.12
CA ALA A 128 -14.09 13.74 -1.04
C ALA A 128 -12.89 14.02 -1.96
N HIS A 129 -11.96 13.08 -2.05
CA HIS A 129 -10.77 13.22 -2.91
C HIS A 129 -10.92 12.56 -4.28
N GLU A 130 -11.95 11.76 -4.52
CA GLU A 130 -12.11 10.95 -5.71
C GLU A 130 -12.52 11.77 -6.94
N ASN A 131 -11.91 11.46 -8.08
CA ASN A 131 -12.29 11.94 -9.41
C ASN A 131 -12.39 10.76 -10.37
N HIS A 132 -13.53 10.09 -10.31
CA HIS A 132 -13.78 8.87 -11.07
C HIS A 132 -14.10 9.17 -12.53
N HIS A 133 -13.62 8.32 -13.48
CA HIS A 133 -13.85 8.52 -14.93
C HIS A 133 -15.29 8.29 -15.36
N ARG A 134 -16.07 7.52 -14.61
CA ARG A 134 -17.51 7.26 -14.87
C ARG A 134 -18.34 8.38 -14.24
N LEU A 135 -18.40 9.52 -14.91
CA LEU A 135 -18.84 10.79 -14.34
C LEU A 135 -20.29 11.16 -14.54
N ASP A 136 -21.09 10.33 -15.17
CA ASP A 136 -22.47 10.70 -15.45
C ASP A 136 -23.41 10.21 -14.34
N ALA A 137 -23.43 10.96 -13.24
CA ALA A 137 -24.34 10.72 -12.12
C ALA A 137 -25.83 10.72 -12.53
N THR A 138 -26.16 11.34 -13.67
CA THR A 138 -27.53 11.35 -14.19
C THR A 138 -27.90 10.03 -14.85
N LYS A 139 -26.92 9.30 -15.36
CA LYS A 139 -27.10 8.01 -16.04
C LYS A 139 -27.01 6.81 -15.11
N ASP A 140 -26.27 6.93 -13.99
CA ASP A 140 -26.13 5.87 -13.00
C ASP A 140 -26.17 6.43 -11.55
N PRO A 141 -27.38 6.67 -11.02
CA PRO A 141 -27.53 7.21 -9.66
C PRO A 141 -26.99 6.30 -8.58
N THR A 142 -26.96 4.98 -8.80
CA THR A 142 -26.43 4.01 -7.84
C THR A 142 -24.92 4.14 -7.75
N PHE A 143 -24.25 4.24 -8.88
CA PHE A 143 -22.80 4.49 -8.94
C PHE A 143 -22.42 5.83 -8.28
N ALA A 144 -23.19 6.88 -8.54
CA ALA A 144 -22.97 8.20 -7.96
C ALA A 144 -23.13 8.25 -6.41
N LYS A 145 -23.90 7.33 -5.82
CA LYS A 145 -23.97 7.21 -4.36
C LYS A 145 -22.66 6.71 -3.78
N LEU A 146 -21.95 5.84 -4.51
CA LEU A 146 -20.73 5.18 -4.04
C LEU A 146 -19.46 5.94 -4.43
N HIS A 147 -19.46 6.70 -5.54
CA HIS A 147 -18.26 7.31 -6.10
C HIS A 147 -18.30 8.84 -6.08
N GLY A 148 -17.10 9.42 -5.96
CA GLY A 148 -16.87 10.86 -5.98
C GLY A 148 -16.49 11.37 -7.36
N HIS A 149 -16.68 12.68 -7.54
CA HIS A 149 -16.33 13.41 -8.74
C HIS A 149 -15.75 14.77 -8.39
N GLY A 150 -14.75 15.21 -9.16
CA GLY A 150 -14.16 16.54 -8.99
C GLY A 150 -13.08 16.64 -7.93
N GLY A 151 -12.77 15.56 -7.20
CA GLY A 151 -11.63 15.49 -6.31
C GLY A 151 -10.29 15.45 -7.04
N GLU A 152 -9.21 15.43 -6.30
CA GLU A 152 -7.85 15.49 -6.85
C GLU A 152 -7.31 14.12 -7.29
N TRP A 153 -7.86 13.02 -6.74
CA TRP A 153 -7.40 11.65 -6.95
C TRP A 153 -8.06 11.03 -8.17
N ARG A 154 -7.39 11.12 -9.34
CA ARG A 154 -7.94 10.63 -10.60
C ARG A 154 -7.93 9.11 -10.68
N ILE A 155 -9.05 8.53 -11.14
CA ILE A 155 -9.25 7.11 -11.39
C ILE A 155 -9.69 6.93 -12.84
N GLU A 156 -9.02 6.04 -13.57
CA GLU A 156 -9.31 5.74 -14.98
C GLU A 156 -9.33 4.23 -15.24
N LYS A 157 -9.97 3.85 -16.34
CA LYS A 157 -9.82 2.50 -16.89
C LYS A 157 -8.41 2.30 -17.40
N GLN A 158 -7.94 1.06 -17.38
CA GLN A 158 -6.70 0.71 -18.05
C GLN A 158 -6.82 0.92 -19.56
N ARG A 159 -5.71 1.33 -20.18
CA ARG A 159 -5.64 1.70 -21.60
C ARG A 159 -5.12 0.55 -22.48
N LEU A 160 -5.36 -0.68 -22.04
CA LEU A 160 -4.88 -1.91 -22.64
C LEU A 160 -5.80 -3.07 -22.26
N ARG A 161 -6.00 -4.02 -23.20
CA ARG A 161 -6.67 -5.30 -22.97
C ARG A 161 -5.84 -6.43 -23.60
N TRP A 162 -6.01 -7.64 -23.09
CA TRP A 162 -5.32 -8.84 -23.55
C TRP A 162 -6.31 -9.99 -23.69
N ASP A 163 -6.30 -10.64 -24.85
CA ASP A 163 -7.20 -11.77 -25.12
C ASP A 163 -7.06 -12.91 -24.10
N ILE A 164 -5.82 -13.14 -23.62
CA ILE A 164 -5.57 -14.16 -22.59
C ILE A 164 -6.19 -13.77 -21.22
N LEU A 165 -6.24 -12.48 -20.88
CA LEU A 165 -6.88 -12.01 -19.66
C LEU A 165 -8.40 -12.02 -19.80
N ASP A 166 -8.94 -11.69 -20.99
CA ASP A 166 -10.38 -11.82 -21.26
C ASP A 166 -10.81 -13.28 -21.16
N ALA A 167 -9.98 -14.22 -21.67
CA ALA A 167 -10.24 -15.66 -21.53
C ALA A 167 -10.16 -16.12 -20.06
N PHE A 168 -9.21 -15.59 -19.28
CA PHE A 168 -9.15 -15.88 -17.84
C PHE A 168 -10.39 -15.36 -17.11
N ALA A 169 -10.88 -14.17 -17.45
CA ALA A 169 -12.11 -13.63 -16.86
C ALA A 169 -13.34 -14.51 -17.18
N GLN A 170 -13.44 -15.01 -18.41
CA GLN A 170 -14.48 -15.96 -18.78
C GLN A 170 -14.33 -17.29 -18.05
N ALA A 171 -13.10 -17.79 -17.91
CA ALA A 171 -12.82 -19.02 -17.16
C ALA A 171 -13.17 -18.88 -15.67
N ALA A 172 -12.88 -17.74 -15.06
CA ALA A 172 -13.29 -17.44 -13.69
C ALA A 172 -14.81 -17.47 -13.54
N GLN A 173 -15.54 -16.88 -14.50
CA GLN A 173 -17.02 -16.94 -14.51
C GLN A 173 -17.54 -18.37 -14.67
N GLN A 174 -16.93 -19.19 -15.54
CA GLN A 174 -17.25 -20.61 -15.68
C GLN A 174 -16.96 -21.41 -14.40
N ALA A 175 -15.99 -20.97 -13.60
CA ALA A 175 -15.67 -21.54 -12.30
C ALA A 175 -16.55 -20.99 -11.15
N GLY A 176 -17.53 -20.11 -11.45
CA GLY A 176 -18.51 -19.60 -10.49
C GLY A 176 -18.20 -18.21 -9.90
N VAL A 177 -17.14 -17.54 -10.36
CA VAL A 177 -16.84 -16.16 -9.93
C VAL A 177 -17.69 -15.17 -10.75
N PRO A 178 -18.53 -14.32 -10.14
CA PRO A 178 -19.38 -13.40 -10.91
C PRO A 178 -18.55 -12.35 -11.66
N ALA A 179 -19.05 -11.85 -12.79
CA ALA A 179 -18.45 -10.69 -13.42
C ALA A 179 -18.75 -9.43 -12.63
N THR A 180 -17.76 -8.53 -12.48
CA THR A 180 -17.99 -7.21 -11.90
C THR A 180 -17.42 -6.10 -12.77
N ALA A 181 -18.09 -4.95 -12.75
CA ALA A 181 -17.61 -3.71 -13.37
C ALA A 181 -17.06 -2.72 -12.36
N ASP A 182 -17.16 -3.05 -11.07
CA ASP A 182 -16.74 -2.20 -9.95
C ASP A 182 -16.42 -3.05 -8.74
N PHE A 183 -15.19 -2.94 -8.23
CA PHE A 183 -14.72 -3.59 -7.01
C PHE A 183 -14.87 -2.71 -5.75
N ASN A 184 -15.35 -1.48 -5.90
CA ASN A 184 -15.23 -0.44 -4.88
C ASN A 184 -16.57 -0.01 -4.25
N GLY A 185 -17.61 -0.80 -4.47
CA GLY A 185 -18.96 -0.55 -3.95
C GLY A 185 -19.22 -1.05 -2.52
N GLY A 186 -18.20 -1.56 -1.83
CA GLY A 186 -18.33 -2.13 -0.47
C GLY A 186 -18.33 -3.66 -0.45
N ASP A 187 -18.59 -4.31 -1.59
CA ASP A 187 -18.33 -5.72 -1.87
C ASP A 187 -17.47 -5.80 -3.12
N ASN A 188 -16.40 -6.57 -3.05
CA ASN A 188 -15.46 -6.71 -4.16
C ASN A 188 -15.50 -8.10 -4.82
N GLU A 189 -16.41 -9.00 -4.42
CA GLU A 189 -16.52 -10.33 -5.03
C GLU A 189 -16.81 -10.22 -6.54
N GLY A 190 -15.95 -10.84 -7.36
CA GLY A 190 -16.12 -10.83 -8.81
C GLY A 190 -14.83 -10.81 -9.60
N VAL A 191 -14.92 -10.85 -10.93
CA VAL A 191 -13.80 -10.76 -11.86
C VAL A 191 -14.01 -9.61 -12.84
N GLY A 192 -12.95 -8.80 -13.03
CA GLY A 192 -12.97 -7.63 -13.92
C GLY A 192 -11.58 -6.98 -14.06
N TYR A 193 -11.48 -6.01 -14.96
CA TYR A 193 -10.28 -5.20 -15.09
C TYR A 193 -10.21 -4.18 -13.95
N PHE A 194 -9.07 -4.11 -13.30
CA PHE A 194 -8.83 -3.08 -12.28
C PHE A 194 -8.88 -1.67 -12.87
N GLU A 195 -9.46 -0.76 -12.13
CA GLU A 195 -9.27 0.68 -12.34
C GLU A 195 -7.96 1.15 -11.73
N VAL A 196 -7.41 2.24 -12.28
CA VAL A 196 -6.05 2.67 -11.97
C VAL A 196 -5.95 4.16 -11.70
N ASN A 197 -5.01 4.53 -10.81
CA ASN A 197 -4.67 5.91 -10.55
C ASN A 197 -3.79 6.47 -11.66
N GLN A 198 -4.43 6.80 -12.77
CA GLN A 198 -3.83 7.39 -13.96
C GLN A 198 -4.65 8.58 -14.43
N LYS A 199 -3.99 9.50 -15.14
CA LYS A 199 -4.64 10.59 -15.88
C LYS A 199 -4.07 10.64 -17.29
N ALA A 200 -4.91 10.34 -18.28
CA ALA A 200 -4.53 10.31 -19.69
C ALA A 200 -3.26 9.46 -19.98
N GLY A 201 -3.15 8.28 -19.35
CA GLY A 201 -2.04 7.35 -19.52
C GLY A 201 -0.76 7.69 -18.75
N TRP A 202 -0.79 8.70 -17.88
CA TRP A 202 0.28 9.01 -16.94
C TRP A 202 -0.08 8.54 -15.54
N ARG A 203 0.90 8.06 -14.77
CA ARG A 203 0.73 7.84 -13.34
C ARG A 203 0.24 9.11 -12.65
N TRP A 204 -0.77 8.97 -11.80
CA TRP A 204 -1.31 10.04 -10.97
C TRP A 204 -1.00 9.76 -9.50
N ASN A 205 0.20 10.16 -9.05
CA ASN A 205 0.66 9.95 -7.68
C ASN A 205 0.13 11.04 -6.73
N ALA A 206 0.30 10.83 -5.41
CA ALA A 206 -0.17 11.77 -4.39
C ALA A 206 0.49 13.16 -4.48
N SER A 207 1.75 13.23 -4.94
CA SER A 207 2.41 14.51 -5.20
C SER A 207 1.66 15.32 -6.28
N LYS A 208 1.30 14.69 -7.40
CA LYS A 208 0.53 15.36 -8.48
C LYS A 208 -0.88 15.71 -8.06
N ALA A 209 -1.52 14.83 -7.30
CA ALA A 209 -2.90 15.03 -6.88
C ALA A 209 -3.01 16.14 -5.83
N PHE A 210 -2.23 16.06 -4.76
CA PHE A 210 -2.46 16.88 -3.57
C PHE A 210 -1.39 17.95 -3.35
N LEU A 211 -0.10 17.67 -3.62
CA LEU A 211 0.96 18.57 -3.24
C LEU A 211 1.24 19.63 -4.31
N ARG A 212 1.43 19.25 -5.57
CA ARG A 212 1.77 20.18 -6.66
C ARG A 212 0.76 21.32 -6.84
N PRO A 213 -0.57 21.09 -6.71
CA PRO A 213 -1.55 22.18 -6.83
C PRO A 213 -1.41 23.28 -5.77
N VAL A 214 -0.81 22.95 -4.61
CA VAL A 214 -0.77 23.84 -3.44
C VAL A 214 0.65 24.23 -3.00
N GLN A 215 1.68 23.72 -3.65
CA GLN A 215 3.09 23.98 -3.28
C GLN A 215 3.49 25.46 -3.35
N HIS A 216 2.69 26.30 -4.01
CA HIS A 216 2.88 27.75 -4.11
C HIS A 216 2.29 28.53 -2.92
N ARG A 217 1.57 27.88 -2.01
CA ARG A 217 1.00 28.54 -0.83
C ARG A 217 2.13 29.06 0.07
N PRO A 218 2.10 30.33 0.50
CA PRO A 218 3.19 30.92 1.28
C PRO A 218 3.35 30.32 2.69
N ASN A 219 2.28 29.70 3.20
CA ASN A 219 2.24 29.05 4.50
C ASN A 219 2.61 27.56 4.45
N LEU A 220 2.91 26.98 3.26
CA LEU A 220 3.37 25.61 3.10
C LEU A 220 4.85 25.58 2.75
N THR A 221 5.65 24.95 3.60
CA THR A 221 7.07 24.70 3.37
C THR A 221 7.29 23.21 3.10
N VAL A 222 8.00 22.87 2.03
CA VAL A 222 8.32 21.47 1.69
C VAL A 222 9.82 21.27 1.70
N TRP A 223 10.31 20.38 2.57
CA TRP A 223 11.70 20.00 2.64
C TRP A 223 11.89 18.57 2.13
N THR A 224 12.55 18.41 1.02
CA THR A 224 13.02 17.12 0.47
C THR A 224 14.45 16.86 0.89
N GLU A 225 14.94 15.62 0.72
CA GLU A 225 16.27 15.17 1.11
C GLU A 225 16.57 15.51 2.59
N THR A 226 15.52 15.36 3.42
CA THR A 226 15.54 15.70 4.83
C THR A 226 15.09 14.50 5.65
N LEU A 227 16.03 13.83 6.29
CA LEU A 227 15.77 12.63 7.11
C LEU A 227 15.34 13.03 8.52
N THR A 228 14.27 12.44 9.02
CA THR A 228 13.88 12.60 10.43
C THR A 228 14.69 11.62 11.28
N GLU A 229 15.50 12.15 12.19
CA GLU A 229 16.30 11.33 13.11
C GLU A 229 15.44 10.87 14.29
N LYS A 230 14.80 11.80 14.99
CA LYS A 230 13.88 11.53 16.12
C LYS A 230 12.91 12.68 16.35
N LEU A 231 11.93 12.47 17.22
CA LEU A 231 11.00 13.47 17.72
C LEU A 231 11.64 14.23 18.91
N MET A 232 11.23 15.47 19.08
CA MET A 232 11.56 16.27 20.26
C MET A 232 10.43 16.13 21.27
N LEU A 233 10.73 15.58 22.44
CA LEU A 233 9.77 15.30 23.51
C LEU A 233 10.11 16.14 24.73
N GLU A 234 9.10 16.77 25.32
CA GLU A 234 9.23 17.55 26.55
C GLU A 234 8.17 17.10 27.57
N ARG A 235 8.46 17.20 28.85
CA ARG A 235 7.46 17.01 29.92
C ARG A 235 7.01 18.37 30.41
N ASP A 236 5.70 18.52 30.56
CA ASP A 236 5.13 19.71 31.17
C ASP A 236 5.28 19.70 32.71
N ALA A 237 4.79 20.75 33.35
CA ALA A 237 4.87 20.89 34.82
C ALA A 237 4.12 19.78 35.59
N THR A 238 3.19 19.06 34.93
CA THR A 238 2.47 17.91 35.50
C THR A 238 3.17 16.59 35.25
N GLY A 239 4.26 16.58 34.47
CA GLY A 239 4.97 15.39 34.02
C GLY A 239 4.38 14.74 32.76
N ALA A 240 3.32 15.32 32.17
CA ALA A 240 2.73 14.80 30.94
C ALA A 240 3.67 15.00 29.74
N LEU A 241 3.85 13.95 28.93
CA LEU A 241 4.75 13.96 27.79
C LEU A 241 4.09 14.64 26.59
N ARG A 242 4.83 15.53 25.94
CA ARG A 242 4.40 16.23 24.72
C ARG A 242 5.46 16.17 23.63
N CYS A 243 5.04 15.91 22.41
CA CYS A 243 5.88 16.10 21.24
C CYS A 243 5.84 17.58 20.84
N VAL A 244 7.02 18.23 20.82
CA VAL A 244 7.16 19.66 20.54
C VAL A 244 7.86 19.95 19.22
N GLY A 245 8.27 18.92 18.47
CA GLY A 245 8.97 19.09 17.20
C GLY A 245 9.72 17.83 16.76
N ALA A 246 10.71 18.03 15.91
CA ALA A 246 11.55 16.96 15.39
C ALA A 246 13.01 17.42 15.18
N GLU A 247 13.94 16.48 15.39
CA GLU A 247 15.33 16.60 14.94
C GLU A 247 15.46 15.98 13.55
N LEU A 248 15.93 16.77 12.63
CA LEU A 248 16.04 16.45 11.21
C LEU A 248 17.48 16.54 10.76
N ARG A 249 17.83 15.81 9.69
CA ARG A 249 19.13 15.94 9.01
C ARG A 249 18.88 16.38 7.56
N ARG A 250 19.38 17.56 7.23
CA ARG A 250 19.22 18.18 5.91
C ARG A 250 20.56 18.67 5.39
N GLY A 251 20.96 18.24 4.19
CA GLY A 251 22.28 18.59 3.64
C GLY A 251 23.45 18.18 4.53
N GLY A 252 23.33 17.09 5.27
CA GLY A 252 24.34 16.58 6.22
C GLY A 252 24.36 17.31 7.58
N GLN A 253 23.55 18.36 7.76
CA GLN A 253 23.48 19.12 9.02
C GLN A 253 22.23 18.75 9.82
N ARG A 254 22.34 18.71 11.13
CA ARG A 254 21.20 18.57 12.04
C ARG A 254 20.47 19.91 12.16
N VAL A 255 19.15 19.84 12.09
CA VAL A 255 18.25 20.98 12.23
C VAL A 255 17.09 20.57 13.12
N SER A 256 16.88 21.30 14.22
CA SER A 256 15.69 21.14 15.06
C SER A 256 14.59 22.06 14.55
N VAL A 257 13.35 21.56 14.53
CA VAL A 257 12.14 22.31 14.16
C VAL A 257 11.06 22.11 15.22
N ARG A 258 10.36 23.18 15.57
CA ARG A 258 9.31 23.13 16.60
C ARG A 258 7.90 23.17 16.00
N ALA A 259 6.99 22.40 16.60
CA ALA A 259 5.57 22.40 16.31
C ALA A 259 4.80 23.14 17.41
N ALA A 260 4.06 24.17 17.04
CA ALA A 260 3.23 24.90 17.99
C ALA A 260 1.95 24.12 18.34
N GLN A 261 1.42 23.32 17.42
CA GLN A 261 0.22 22.53 17.61
C GLN A 261 0.54 21.01 17.63
N GLU A 262 0.84 20.42 16.47
CA GLU A 262 1.06 18.97 16.37
C GLU A 262 2.19 18.58 15.40
N VAL A 263 2.82 17.45 15.70
CA VAL A 263 3.63 16.67 14.75
C VAL A 263 2.77 15.50 14.27
N VAL A 264 2.69 15.30 12.95
CA VAL A 264 1.95 14.20 12.33
C VAL A 264 2.92 13.27 11.62
N LEU A 265 3.10 12.05 12.13
CA LEU A 265 3.87 11.02 11.47
C LEU A 265 3.07 10.41 10.31
N SER A 266 3.62 10.48 9.11
CA SER A 266 3.07 9.90 7.88
C SER A 266 4.16 9.16 7.08
N ALA A 267 5.14 8.60 7.81
CA ALA A 267 6.31 7.94 7.24
C ALA A 267 6.04 6.47 6.80
N GLY A 268 4.78 6.04 6.88
CA GLY A 268 4.32 4.70 6.51
C GLY A 268 4.61 3.65 7.56
N SER A 269 4.03 2.46 7.36
CA SER A 269 4.05 1.35 8.32
C SER A 269 5.45 0.86 8.71
N ILE A 270 6.49 1.26 8.01
CA ILE A 270 7.89 0.94 8.35
C ILE A 270 8.58 2.14 8.99
N GLY A 271 8.42 3.33 8.44
CA GLY A 271 9.11 4.52 8.91
C GLY A 271 8.56 5.07 10.22
N SER A 272 7.22 5.13 10.37
CA SER A 272 6.59 5.71 11.56
C SER A 272 6.92 4.97 12.85
N PRO A 273 6.81 3.63 12.96
CA PRO A 273 7.22 2.92 14.16
C PRO A 273 8.73 3.06 14.42
N ALA A 274 9.59 3.06 13.40
CA ALA A 274 11.02 3.24 13.57
C ALA A 274 11.37 4.64 14.13
N ILE A 275 10.67 5.70 13.71
CA ILE A 275 10.85 7.04 14.26
C ILE A 275 10.39 7.08 15.74
N LEU A 276 9.24 6.48 16.07
CA LEU A 276 8.76 6.40 17.45
C LEU A 276 9.78 5.69 18.34
N GLN A 277 10.26 4.52 17.91
CA GLN A 277 11.25 3.73 18.67
C GLN A 277 12.54 4.53 18.88
N ARG A 278 13.12 5.15 17.85
CA ARG A 278 14.31 5.99 18.00
C ARG A 278 14.09 7.21 18.90
N SER A 279 12.85 7.65 19.06
CA SER A 279 12.47 8.75 19.94
C SER A 279 12.20 8.32 21.38
N GLY A 280 12.42 7.05 21.72
CA GLY A 280 12.16 6.53 23.07
C GLY A 280 10.69 6.18 23.32
N ILE A 281 9.86 6.04 22.28
CA ILE A 281 8.45 5.62 22.37
C ILE A 281 8.34 4.21 21.77
N GLY A 282 8.12 3.19 22.60
CA GLY A 282 8.03 1.81 22.11
C GLY A 282 8.25 0.77 23.20
N PRO A 283 8.49 -0.51 22.80
CA PRO A 283 8.80 -1.59 23.75
C PRO A 283 10.07 -1.30 24.54
N ALA A 284 9.96 -1.20 25.86
CA ALA A 284 11.09 -0.79 26.74
C ALA A 284 12.35 -1.66 26.53
N ASN A 285 12.19 -2.98 26.46
CA ASN A 285 13.31 -3.91 26.25
C ASN A 285 14.06 -3.64 24.94
N LEU A 286 13.33 -3.38 23.83
CA LEU A 286 13.94 -3.06 22.54
C LEU A 286 14.75 -1.75 22.63
N LEU A 287 14.17 -0.72 23.25
CA LEU A 287 14.81 0.59 23.38
C LEU A 287 16.11 0.48 24.18
N GLN A 288 16.05 -0.20 25.34
CA GLN A 288 17.22 -0.41 26.22
C GLN A 288 18.32 -1.21 25.53
N GLN A 289 17.98 -2.25 24.72
CA GLN A 289 18.96 -3.01 23.94
C GLN A 289 19.79 -2.14 23.00
N HIS A 290 19.20 -1.04 22.51
CA HIS A 290 19.87 -0.08 21.62
C HIS A 290 20.39 1.18 22.34
N GLY A 291 20.41 1.20 23.69
CA GLY A 291 20.87 2.34 24.46
C GLY A 291 19.99 3.59 24.35
N ILE A 292 18.70 3.40 24.00
CA ILE A 292 17.73 4.49 23.88
C ILE A 292 16.99 4.61 25.21
N GLU A 293 16.96 5.84 25.75
CA GLU A 293 16.19 6.14 26.96
C GLU A 293 14.68 5.97 26.69
N VAL A 294 14.01 5.22 27.57
CA VAL A 294 12.55 5.02 27.48
C VAL A 294 11.84 6.29 27.95
N GLN A 295 11.34 7.06 27.00
CA GLN A 295 10.52 8.25 27.30
C GLN A 295 9.06 7.87 27.60
N HIS A 296 8.55 6.87 26.86
CA HIS A 296 7.21 6.33 27.03
C HIS A 296 7.14 4.88 26.58
N GLU A 297 6.83 3.98 27.49
CA GLU A 297 6.63 2.58 27.15
C GLU A 297 5.30 2.38 26.42
N LEU A 298 5.37 1.91 25.17
CA LEU A 298 4.21 1.65 24.34
C LEU A 298 4.48 0.38 23.51
N ALA A 299 4.16 -0.77 24.11
CA ALA A 299 4.56 -2.08 23.65
C ALA A 299 4.09 -2.42 22.22
N GLY A 300 2.99 -1.81 21.74
CA GLY A 300 2.44 -2.05 20.41
C GLY A 300 3.23 -1.40 19.27
N VAL A 301 4.17 -0.49 19.53
CA VAL A 301 4.93 0.20 18.48
C VAL A 301 5.81 -0.78 17.73
N GLY A 302 5.53 -0.92 16.43
CA GLY A 302 6.23 -1.84 15.53
C GLY A 302 5.66 -3.26 15.50
N GLU A 303 4.72 -3.60 16.37
CA GLU A 303 4.06 -4.91 16.41
C GLU A 303 2.83 -4.97 15.48
N ASN A 304 2.22 -6.14 15.33
CA ASN A 304 1.02 -6.35 14.50
C ASN A 304 1.21 -6.08 13.01
N LEU A 305 2.43 -6.13 12.48
CA LEU A 305 2.65 -6.02 11.03
C LEU A 305 1.83 -7.06 10.28
N GLN A 306 1.05 -6.61 9.32
CA GLN A 306 0.28 -7.41 8.39
C GLN A 306 0.64 -7.03 6.97
N ASP A 307 0.60 -7.99 6.05
CA ASP A 307 0.84 -7.76 4.63
C ASP A 307 0.18 -8.85 3.80
N HIS A 308 -0.17 -8.56 2.56
CA HIS A 308 -0.66 -9.55 1.61
C HIS A 308 0.50 -10.28 0.95
N LEU A 309 0.53 -11.60 1.15
CA LEU A 309 1.47 -12.50 0.47
C LEU A 309 0.82 -13.05 -0.79
N GLN A 310 1.35 -12.71 -1.97
CA GLN A 310 0.88 -13.25 -3.24
C GLN A 310 1.65 -14.52 -3.62
N ILE A 311 0.92 -15.59 -3.95
CA ILE A 311 1.46 -16.84 -4.48
C ILE A 311 1.39 -16.75 -6.00
N ARG A 312 2.52 -16.90 -6.69
CA ARG A 312 2.64 -16.62 -8.13
C ARG A 312 2.57 -17.90 -8.96
N ALA A 313 1.34 -18.36 -9.24
CA ALA A 313 1.14 -19.50 -10.15
C ALA A 313 1.38 -19.07 -11.62
N VAL A 314 2.23 -19.80 -12.33
CA VAL A 314 2.64 -19.52 -13.70
C VAL A 314 2.19 -20.63 -14.64
N PHE A 315 1.54 -20.24 -15.74
CA PHE A 315 1.05 -21.16 -16.78
C PHE A 315 1.65 -20.80 -18.13
N LYS A 316 2.34 -21.79 -18.75
CA LYS A 316 2.76 -21.69 -20.17
C LYS A 316 1.52 -21.81 -21.04
N VAL A 317 1.48 -21.09 -22.15
CA VAL A 317 0.35 -21.06 -23.08
C VAL A 317 0.82 -21.13 -24.52
N GLN A 318 -0.09 -21.50 -25.43
CA GLN A 318 0.16 -21.52 -26.86
C GLN A 318 -0.80 -20.57 -27.57
N GLY A 319 -0.35 -19.92 -28.65
CA GLY A 319 -1.21 -19.05 -29.47
C GLY A 319 -1.69 -17.77 -28.79
N ALA A 320 -1.21 -17.45 -27.58
CA ALA A 320 -1.56 -16.24 -26.87
C ALA A 320 -0.58 -15.10 -27.15
N SER A 321 -1.12 -13.89 -27.35
CA SER A 321 -0.32 -12.67 -27.25
C SER A 321 -0.01 -12.38 -25.82
N THR A 322 1.27 -12.43 -25.43
CA THR A 322 1.76 -12.10 -24.07
C THR A 322 2.88 -11.09 -24.16
N LEU A 323 3.18 -10.41 -23.04
CA LEU A 323 4.29 -9.47 -23.01
C LEU A 323 5.62 -10.18 -23.25
N ASN A 324 5.77 -11.46 -22.83
CA ASN A 324 6.94 -12.27 -23.14
C ASN A 324 7.24 -12.33 -24.63
N VAL A 325 6.20 -12.51 -25.46
CA VAL A 325 6.31 -12.56 -26.93
C VAL A 325 6.53 -11.16 -27.50
N LEU A 326 5.72 -10.16 -27.09
CA LEU A 326 5.80 -8.81 -27.66
C LEU A 326 7.13 -8.12 -27.37
N ALA A 327 7.69 -8.33 -26.17
CA ALA A 327 8.95 -7.70 -25.75
C ALA A 327 10.21 -8.51 -26.14
N SER A 328 10.07 -9.68 -26.81
CA SER A 328 11.20 -10.53 -27.17
C SER A 328 12.08 -9.95 -28.29
N SER A 329 11.51 -9.11 -29.16
CA SER A 329 12.22 -8.53 -30.30
C SER A 329 12.44 -7.02 -30.17
N LEU A 330 13.47 -6.50 -30.84
CA LEU A 330 13.72 -5.04 -30.91
C LEU A 330 12.55 -4.29 -31.57
N TRP A 331 11.95 -4.86 -32.61
CA TRP A 331 10.75 -4.31 -33.26
C TRP A 331 9.55 -4.25 -32.34
N GLY A 332 9.33 -5.30 -31.55
CA GLY A 332 8.27 -5.31 -30.53
C GLY A 332 8.47 -4.21 -29.49
N LYS A 333 9.70 -4.05 -28.98
CA LYS A 333 10.05 -2.98 -28.02
C LYS A 333 9.87 -1.59 -28.65
N ALA A 334 10.30 -1.38 -29.90
CA ALA A 334 10.12 -0.13 -30.62
C ALA A 334 8.62 0.20 -30.80
N ARG A 335 7.81 -0.78 -31.22
CA ARG A 335 6.35 -0.63 -31.37
C ARG A 335 5.69 -0.23 -30.04
N ILE A 336 6.05 -0.90 -28.93
CA ILE A 336 5.55 -0.58 -27.58
C ILE A 336 5.90 0.86 -27.21
N GLY A 337 7.14 1.30 -27.47
CA GLY A 337 7.58 2.67 -27.22
C GLY A 337 6.84 3.71 -28.06
N LEU A 338 6.67 3.46 -29.36
CA LEU A 338 5.94 4.34 -30.28
C LEU A 338 4.46 4.45 -29.90
N GLU A 339 3.80 3.33 -29.60
CA GLU A 339 2.41 3.32 -29.17
C GLU A 339 2.20 4.21 -27.94
N TYR A 340 3.06 4.05 -26.93
CA TYR A 340 2.98 4.89 -25.76
C TYR A 340 3.32 6.35 -26.07
N GLY A 341 4.33 6.60 -26.88
CA GLY A 341 4.74 7.95 -27.28
C GLY A 341 3.59 8.76 -27.89
N PHE A 342 2.84 8.16 -28.83
CA PHE A 342 1.77 8.84 -29.56
C PHE A 342 0.39 8.73 -28.91
N ARG A 343 0.05 7.60 -28.28
CA ARG A 343 -1.33 7.30 -27.83
C ARG A 343 -1.47 7.18 -26.31
N ARG A 344 -0.35 7.12 -25.58
CA ARG A 344 -0.36 6.87 -24.12
C ARG A 344 -1.12 5.59 -23.75
N SER A 345 -1.05 4.56 -24.62
CA SER A 345 -1.69 3.24 -24.48
C SER A 345 -0.66 2.13 -24.63
N GLY A 346 -1.11 0.88 -24.62
CA GLY A 346 -0.28 -0.28 -24.78
C GLY A 346 0.54 -0.65 -23.53
N PRO A 347 1.51 -1.55 -23.65
CA PRO A 347 2.23 -2.14 -22.51
C PRO A 347 2.92 -1.13 -21.58
N MET A 348 3.36 0.03 -22.06
CA MET A 348 3.96 1.05 -21.19
C MET A 348 2.93 1.80 -20.34
N SER A 349 1.64 1.73 -20.67
CA SER A 349 0.56 2.33 -19.86
C SER A 349 -0.01 1.36 -18.82
N MET A 350 0.47 0.13 -18.77
CA MET A 350 -0.12 -0.90 -17.92
C MET A 350 0.32 -0.79 -16.46
N ALA A 351 -0.61 -1.11 -15.56
CA ALA A 351 -0.31 -1.52 -14.19
C ALA A 351 0.40 -2.89 -14.20
N PRO A 352 1.08 -3.31 -13.13
CA PRO A 352 1.65 -4.66 -13.04
C PRO A 352 0.64 -5.76 -13.33
N SER A 353 -0.59 -5.58 -12.85
CA SER A 353 -1.71 -6.49 -13.05
C SER A 353 -2.88 -5.73 -13.63
N GLN A 354 -3.51 -6.28 -14.68
CA GLN A 354 -4.61 -5.61 -15.36
C GLN A 354 -5.95 -6.18 -14.93
N LEU A 355 -6.03 -7.51 -14.77
CA LEU A 355 -7.26 -8.21 -14.39
C LEU A 355 -7.19 -8.61 -12.93
N GLY A 356 -8.27 -8.35 -12.20
CA GLY A 356 -8.51 -8.79 -10.84
C GLY A 356 -9.62 -9.82 -10.76
N ALA A 357 -9.54 -10.67 -9.73
CA ALA A 357 -10.69 -11.45 -9.32
C ALA A 357 -10.68 -11.58 -7.79
N PHE A 358 -11.83 -11.39 -7.20
CA PHE A 358 -12.06 -11.62 -5.78
C PHE A 358 -13.03 -12.79 -5.63
N THR A 359 -12.63 -13.79 -4.85
CA THR A 359 -13.43 -15.00 -4.67
C THR A 359 -13.14 -15.66 -3.33
N ARG A 360 -13.78 -16.78 -3.08
CA ARG A 360 -13.63 -17.54 -1.84
C ARG A 360 -12.65 -18.67 -2.02
N SER A 361 -11.78 -18.89 -1.03
CA SER A 361 -10.88 -20.04 -0.99
C SER A 361 -11.65 -21.36 -0.83
N ASP A 362 -12.75 -21.31 -0.09
CA ASP A 362 -13.66 -22.41 0.20
C ASP A 362 -15.11 -21.90 0.07
N PRO A 363 -16.07 -22.69 -0.46
CA PRO A 363 -17.47 -22.32 -0.55
C PRO A 363 -18.13 -21.96 0.78
N GLN A 364 -17.60 -22.43 1.91
CA GLN A 364 -18.09 -22.10 3.25
C GLN A 364 -17.62 -20.74 3.77
N GLN A 365 -16.66 -20.11 3.10
CA GLN A 365 -16.27 -18.73 3.46
C GLN A 365 -17.45 -17.79 3.25
N PRO A 366 -17.77 -16.93 4.24
CA PRO A 366 -18.93 -16.04 4.16
C PRO A 366 -18.75 -14.91 3.13
N TYR A 367 -17.51 -14.63 2.71
CA TYR A 367 -17.13 -13.53 1.82
C TYR A 367 -15.87 -13.89 1.01
N ALA A 368 -15.58 -13.11 -0.03
CA ALA A 368 -14.35 -13.24 -0.80
C ALA A 368 -13.12 -12.95 0.09
N ASN A 369 -12.24 -13.94 0.23
CA ASN A 369 -11.00 -13.86 1.01
C ASN A 369 -9.75 -14.08 0.16
N LEU A 370 -9.89 -14.24 -1.16
CA LEU A 370 -8.81 -14.30 -2.13
C LEU A 370 -8.87 -13.13 -3.09
N GLU A 371 -7.71 -12.54 -3.39
CA GLU A 371 -7.54 -11.55 -4.47
C GLU A 371 -6.56 -12.09 -5.50
N TYR A 372 -6.96 -12.06 -6.76
CA TYR A 372 -6.13 -12.36 -7.91
C TYR A 372 -5.59 -11.11 -8.59
N HIS A 373 -4.31 -11.17 -8.92
CA HIS A 373 -3.62 -10.23 -9.78
C HIS A 373 -3.13 -10.99 -11.02
N VAL A 374 -3.87 -10.91 -12.13
CA VAL A 374 -3.55 -11.68 -13.34
C VAL A 374 -2.77 -10.82 -14.32
N GLN A 375 -1.64 -11.37 -14.80
CA GLN A 375 -0.66 -10.68 -15.63
C GLN A 375 -0.43 -11.47 -16.93
N PRO A 376 -0.42 -10.83 -18.12
CA PRO A 376 -0.14 -11.49 -19.39
C PRO A 376 1.36 -11.65 -19.63
N LEU A 377 2.08 -12.09 -18.59
CA LEU A 377 3.55 -12.25 -18.59
C LEU A 377 3.97 -13.21 -17.48
N SER A 378 5.23 -13.67 -17.58
CA SER A 378 5.87 -14.40 -16.50
C SER A 378 7.36 -14.07 -16.37
N LEU A 379 7.86 -14.16 -15.14
CA LEU A 379 9.26 -13.96 -14.75
C LEU A 379 9.50 -14.66 -13.41
N ASP A 380 10.74 -14.93 -13.06
CA ASP A 380 11.07 -15.64 -11.82
C ASP A 380 10.85 -14.76 -10.58
N ALA A 381 11.34 -13.53 -10.61
CA ALA A 381 11.17 -12.57 -9.54
C ALA A 381 11.02 -11.15 -10.11
N PHE A 382 10.45 -10.26 -9.32
CA PHE A 382 10.26 -8.86 -9.72
C PHE A 382 11.61 -8.19 -10.02
N GLY A 383 11.75 -7.64 -11.25
CA GLY A 383 13.00 -7.05 -11.74
C GLY A 383 13.87 -8.01 -12.55
N GLU A 384 13.54 -9.31 -12.59
CA GLU A 384 14.22 -10.29 -13.45
C GLU A 384 13.70 -10.24 -14.89
N PRO A 385 14.46 -10.76 -15.87
CA PRO A 385 14.01 -10.86 -17.25
C PRO A 385 12.74 -11.69 -17.40
N LEU A 386 11.95 -11.36 -18.41
CA LEU A 386 10.79 -12.18 -18.80
C LEU A 386 11.26 -13.56 -19.28
N HIS A 387 10.49 -14.62 -18.96
CA HIS A 387 10.75 -15.96 -19.51
C HIS A 387 10.70 -15.94 -21.05
N ALA A 388 11.48 -16.80 -21.68
CA ALA A 388 11.57 -16.90 -23.13
C ALA A 388 10.36 -17.58 -23.81
N PHE A 389 9.37 -18.03 -23.04
CA PHE A 389 8.17 -18.70 -23.52
C PHE A 389 6.91 -17.85 -23.24
N PRO A 390 5.84 -17.99 -24.04
CA PRO A 390 4.57 -17.33 -23.78
C PRO A 390 3.94 -17.91 -22.51
N ALA A 391 3.51 -17.03 -21.60
CA ALA A 391 2.89 -17.43 -20.35
C ALA A 391 2.05 -16.30 -19.75
N PHE A 392 1.15 -16.65 -18.83
CA PHE A 392 0.55 -15.71 -17.92
C PHE A 392 0.82 -16.13 -16.47
N THR A 393 0.74 -15.16 -15.58
CA THR A 393 0.84 -15.37 -14.13
C THR A 393 -0.50 -15.06 -13.48
N ALA A 394 -1.06 -16.01 -12.73
CA ALA A 394 -2.18 -15.81 -11.82
C ALA A 394 -1.60 -15.71 -10.40
N SER A 395 -1.34 -14.50 -9.94
CA SER A 395 -0.91 -14.27 -8.56
C SER A 395 -2.14 -14.17 -7.68
N VAL A 396 -2.17 -14.91 -6.57
CA VAL A 396 -3.30 -14.93 -5.64
C VAL A 396 -2.82 -14.68 -4.22
N CYS A 397 -3.56 -13.88 -3.45
CA CYS A 397 -3.25 -13.62 -2.04
C CYS A 397 -4.47 -13.85 -1.14
N ASN A 398 -4.19 -14.26 0.11
CA ASN A 398 -5.15 -14.22 1.20
C ASN A 398 -5.37 -12.77 1.64
N LEU A 399 -6.62 -12.29 1.58
CA LEU A 399 -6.98 -10.91 1.94
C LEU A 399 -6.98 -10.66 3.46
N ASN A 400 -7.18 -11.71 4.25
CA ASN A 400 -7.33 -11.60 5.69
C ASN A 400 -6.36 -12.54 6.42
N PRO A 401 -5.02 -12.32 6.30
CA PRO A 401 -4.05 -13.21 6.91
C PRO A 401 -4.13 -13.17 8.44
N GLY A 402 -4.01 -14.35 9.06
CA GLY A 402 -3.89 -14.50 10.51
C GLY A 402 -2.49 -14.21 11.02
N SER A 403 -1.47 -14.33 10.18
CA SER A 403 -0.06 -14.08 10.50
C SER A 403 0.16 -12.63 10.95
N ARG A 404 0.99 -12.46 11.98
CA ARG A 404 1.38 -11.16 12.52
C ARG A 404 2.89 -11.09 12.66
N GLY A 405 3.44 -9.98 12.20
CA GLY A 405 4.86 -9.71 12.24
C GLY A 405 5.20 -8.43 13.01
N HIS A 406 6.41 -7.94 12.81
CA HIS A 406 6.89 -6.74 13.48
C HIS A 406 7.90 -5.95 12.65
N VAL A 407 8.08 -4.68 13.04
CA VAL A 407 9.13 -3.76 12.57
C VAL A 407 9.89 -3.24 13.80
N ARG A 408 11.18 -3.49 13.86
CA ARG A 408 12.01 -3.11 14.99
C ARG A 408 13.28 -2.42 14.52
N ILE A 409 13.69 -1.36 15.20
CA ILE A 409 15.00 -0.72 14.93
C ILE A 409 16.13 -1.73 15.20
N THR A 410 17.21 -1.57 14.45
CA THR A 410 18.45 -2.37 14.62
C THR A 410 19.55 -1.58 15.30
N SER A 411 19.38 -0.26 15.46
CA SER A 411 20.24 0.65 16.20
C SER A 411 19.51 1.98 16.48
N ALA A 412 20.16 2.88 17.21
CA ALA A 412 19.68 4.25 17.41
C ALA A 412 19.86 5.16 16.19
N SER A 413 20.60 4.73 15.16
CA SER A 413 20.87 5.50 13.95
C SER A 413 19.68 5.48 12.98
N ALA A 414 19.34 6.64 12.42
CA ALA A 414 18.32 6.74 11.38
C ALA A 414 18.81 6.26 9.99
N ASP A 415 20.11 6.01 9.83
CA ASP A 415 20.70 5.46 8.60
C ASP A 415 20.55 3.94 8.51
N ASP A 416 20.39 3.26 9.66
CA ASP A 416 20.24 1.83 9.70
C ASP A 416 18.79 1.41 9.38
N ALA A 417 18.66 0.45 8.48
CA ALA A 417 17.36 -0.10 8.13
C ALA A 417 16.75 -0.88 9.31
N PRO A 418 15.46 -0.75 9.59
CA PRO A 418 14.81 -1.58 10.60
C PRO A 418 14.76 -3.05 10.17
N ALA A 419 14.74 -3.96 11.13
CA ALA A 419 14.38 -5.35 10.94
C ALA A 419 12.88 -5.44 10.64
N ILE A 420 12.53 -6.08 9.52
CA ILE A 420 11.16 -6.24 9.04
C ILE A 420 10.87 -7.73 8.98
N ALA A 421 10.04 -8.23 9.88
CA ALA A 421 9.66 -9.63 9.97
C ALA A 421 8.15 -9.80 9.79
N PRO A 422 7.65 -10.05 8.57
CA PRO A 422 6.22 -10.23 8.33
C PRO A 422 5.65 -11.51 8.93
N CYS A 423 6.48 -12.53 9.15
CA CYS A 423 6.08 -13.85 9.68
C CYS A 423 4.98 -14.50 8.85
N TYR A 424 5.12 -14.50 7.52
CA TYR A 424 4.14 -15.07 6.60
C TYR A 424 3.87 -16.55 6.87
N LEU A 425 2.65 -16.99 6.55
CA LEU A 425 2.22 -18.38 6.66
C LEU A 425 2.49 -19.00 8.06
N SER A 426 2.57 -18.17 9.11
CA SER A 426 2.85 -18.63 10.47
C SER A 426 1.67 -19.36 11.11
N THR A 427 0.44 -19.10 10.66
CA THR A 427 -0.75 -19.76 11.17
C THR A 427 -1.16 -20.98 10.32
N PRO A 428 -1.80 -22.01 10.92
CA PRO A 428 -2.36 -23.13 10.15
C PRO A 428 -3.38 -22.65 9.11
N GLU A 429 -4.19 -21.65 9.44
CA GLU A 429 -5.21 -21.10 8.55
C GLU A 429 -4.58 -20.48 7.30
N ASP A 430 -3.52 -19.65 7.44
CA ASP A 430 -2.86 -19.04 6.29
C ASP A 430 -2.25 -20.10 5.35
N ARG A 431 -1.70 -21.19 5.91
CA ARG A 431 -1.19 -22.31 5.12
C ARG A 431 -2.30 -23.04 4.38
N ARG A 432 -3.45 -23.27 5.02
CA ARG A 432 -4.63 -23.86 4.40
C ARG A 432 -5.14 -22.99 3.25
N VAL A 433 -5.35 -21.70 3.49
CA VAL A 433 -5.80 -20.76 2.46
C VAL A 433 -4.79 -20.68 1.30
N ALA A 434 -3.48 -20.76 1.57
CA ALA A 434 -2.45 -20.82 0.54
C ALA A 434 -2.60 -22.05 -0.37
N ALA A 435 -2.80 -23.25 0.20
CA ALA A 435 -3.05 -24.47 -0.57
C ALA A 435 -4.36 -24.38 -1.37
N ASP A 436 -5.44 -23.92 -0.74
CA ASP A 436 -6.74 -23.78 -1.37
C ASP A 436 -6.71 -22.76 -2.51
N SER A 437 -5.98 -21.67 -2.37
CA SER A 437 -5.81 -20.64 -3.41
C SER A 437 -5.20 -21.22 -4.69
N LEU A 438 -4.22 -22.13 -4.58
CA LEU A 438 -3.64 -22.85 -5.72
C LEU A 438 -4.65 -23.81 -6.36
N ARG A 439 -5.49 -24.48 -5.57
CA ARG A 439 -6.58 -25.34 -6.09
C ARG A 439 -7.65 -24.52 -6.81
N VAL A 440 -8.05 -23.39 -6.25
CA VAL A 440 -8.97 -22.46 -6.93
C VAL A 440 -8.38 -21.98 -8.25
N THR A 441 -7.09 -21.63 -8.27
CA THR A 441 -6.38 -21.23 -9.50
C THR A 441 -6.43 -22.35 -10.56
N ARG A 442 -6.12 -23.58 -10.20
CA ARG A 442 -6.18 -24.75 -11.09
C ARG A 442 -7.59 -24.98 -11.63
N ARG A 443 -8.62 -24.86 -10.77
CA ARG A 443 -10.04 -24.98 -11.17
C ARG A 443 -10.44 -23.92 -12.19
N ILE A 444 -10.00 -22.68 -12.03
CA ILE A 444 -10.24 -21.60 -13.00
C ILE A 444 -9.52 -21.91 -14.32
N VAL A 445 -8.24 -22.27 -14.27
CA VAL A 445 -7.44 -22.51 -15.48
C VAL A 445 -7.91 -23.72 -16.29
N ALA A 446 -8.53 -24.71 -15.65
CA ALA A 446 -9.09 -25.89 -16.30
C ALA A 446 -10.39 -25.62 -17.07
N GLN A 447 -10.96 -24.43 -17.01
CA GLN A 447 -12.24 -24.12 -17.65
C GLN A 447 -12.13 -24.00 -19.20
N PRO A 448 -13.22 -24.28 -19.95
CA PRO A 448 -13.22 -24.30 -21.41
C PRO A 448 -12.72 -23.00 -22.07
N ALA A 449 -12.96 -21.84 -21.47
CA ALA A 449 -12.53 -20.55 -22.05
C ALA A 449 -11.02 -20.45 -22.27
N LEU A 450 -10.22 -21.16 -21.49
CA LEU A 450 -8.75 -21.19 -21.62
C LEU A 450 -8.22 -22.34 -22.47
N SER A 451 -9.05 -23.35 -22.80
CA SER A 451 -8.62 -24.58 -23.48
C SER A 451 -7.89 -24.34 -24.81
N LYS A 452 -8.31 -23.33 -25.59
CA LYS A 452 -7.67 -22.95 -26.86
C LYS A 452 -6.21 -22.54 -26.71
N TYR A 453 -5.80 -22.07 -25.52
CA TYR A 453 -4.43 -21.69 -25.21
C TYR A 453 -3.59 -22.82 -24.61
N GLN A 454 -4.17 -24.00 -24.39
CA GLN A 454 -3.53 -25.20 -23.86
C GLN A 454 -2.63 -24.89 -22.63
N PRO A 455 -3.19 -24.29 -21.55
CA PRO A 455 -2.39 -23.89 -20.42
C PRO A 455 -1.73 -25.08 -19.74
N GLN A 456 -0.42 -24.96 -19.48
CA GLN A 456 0.38 -25.94 -18.75
C GLN A 456 0.97 -25.28 -17.52
N GLU A 457 0.64 -25.84 -16.34
CA GLU A 457 1.19 -25.32 -15.08
C GLU A 457 2.70 -25.48 -15.04
N PHE A 458 3.41 -24.37 -14.92
CA PHE A 458 4.87 -24.32 -14.81
C PHE A 458 5.33 -24.17 -13.37
N LYS A 459 4.61 -23.35 -12.58
CA LYS A 459 4.82 -23.15 -11.14
C LYS A 459 3.48 -23.15 -10.42
N PRO A 460 3.36 -23.84 -9.27
CA PRO A 460 4.36 -24.68 -8.59
C PRO A 460 4.65 -26.01 -9.29
N GLY A 461 3.77 -26.52 -10.15
CA GLY A 461 3.87 -27.78 -10.87
C GLY A 461 2.72 -28.72 -10.56
N PRO A 462 2.14 -29.41 -11.58
CA PRO A 462 0.91 -30.19 -11.46
C PRO A 462 1.05 -31.46 -10.63
N GLN A 463 2.27 -31.92 -10.36
CA GLN A 463 2.55 -33.12 -9.57
C GLN A 463 2.28 -32.95 -8.06
N TYR A 464 2.24 -31.71 -7.57
CA TYR A 464 2.03 -31.42 -6.15
C TYR A 464 0.54 -31.24 -5.86
N GLN A 465 0.01 -32.02 -4.91
CA GLN A 465 -1.44 -32.09 -4.66
C GLN A 465 -1.81 -31.99 -3.18
N SER A 466 -0.97 -32.47 -2.26
CA SER A 466 -1.27 -32.47 -0.82
C SER A 466 -1.24 -31.05 -0.24
N ASP A 467 -1.94 -30.83 0.87
CA ASP A 467 -1.98 -29.54 1.56
C ASP A 467 -0.58 -29.10 2.00
N GLU A 468 0.19 -30.04 2.53
CA GLU A 468 1.54 -29.77 3.02
C GLU A 468 2.49 -29.36 1.89
N GLU A 469 2.46 -30.08 0.74
CA GLU A 469 3.26 -29.75 -0.43
C GLU A 469 2.89 -28.37 -0.97
N LEU A 470 1.60 -28.10 -1.16
CA LEU A 470 1.12 -26.83 -1.71
C LEU A 470 1.43 -25.65 -0.79
N ALA A 471 1.26 -25.80 0.53
CA ALA A 471 1.60 -24.77 1.49
C ALA A 471 3.12 -24.49 1.51
N ARG A 472 3.96 -25.53 1.47
CA ARG A 472 5.42 -25.40 1.40
C ARG A 472 5.86 -24.71 0.10
N LEU A 473 5.33 -25.14 -1.04
CA LEU A 473 5.65 -24.57 -2.35
C LEU A 473 5.11 -23.15 -2.51
N ALA A 474 3.98 -22.82 -1.85
CA ALA A 474 3.55 -21.43 -1.75
C ALA A 474 4.65 -20.55 -1.16
N GLY A 475 5.32 -21.03 -0.10
CA GLY A 475 6.48 -20.34 0.46
C GLY A 475 7.65 -20.13 -0.52
N ASP A 476 7.87 -21.07 -1.45
CA ASP A 476 8.95 -20.98 -2.45
C ASP A 476 8.68 -19.94 -3.54
N ILE A 477 7.42 -19.80 -3.99
CA ILE A 477 7.03 -18.96 -5.14
C ILE A 477 6.32 -17.67 -4.74
N ALA A 478 6.04 -17.47 -3.45
CA ALA A 478 5.35 -16.28 -2.98
C ALA A 478 6.27 -15.06 -2.90
N SER A 479 5.64 -13.90 -2.96
CA SER A 479 6.24 -12.59 -2.73
C SER A 479 5.23 -11.65 -2.08
N THR A 480 5.71 -10.60 -1.41
CA THR A 480 4.83 -9.50 -0.98
C THR A 480 4.15 -8.83 -2.18
N ILE A 481 2.94 -8.29 -1.99
CA ILE A 481 2.37 -7.30 -2.91
C ILE A 481 2.46 -5.88 -2.36
N PHE A 482 3.32 -5.70 -1.33
CA PHE A 482 3.75 -4.40 -0.82
C PHE A 482 2.67 -3.62 -0.06
N HIS A 483 1.85 -4.31 0.74
CA HIS A 483 0.74 -3.75 1.51
C HIS A 483 0.97 -3.76 3.04
N PRO A 484 2.18 -3.44 3.58
CA PRO A 484 2.39 -3.49 5.04
C PRO A 484 1.51 -2.49 5.77
N VAL A 485 0.84 -2.95 6.83
CA VAL A 485 -0.05 -2.17 7.69
C VAL A 485 0.09 -2.60 9.16
N GLY A 486 -0.53 -1.86 10.07
CA GLY A 486 -0.83 -2.32 11.43
C GLY A 486 0.23 -2.05 12.48
N THR A 487 1.39 -1.53 12.13
CA THR A 487 2.57 -1.39 13.03
C THR A 487 2.46 -0.26 14.08
N THR A 488 1.42 0.54 13.99
CA THR A 488 1.05 1.60 14.94
C THR A 488 -0.47 1.60 15.13
N LYS A 489 -1.06 0.41 15.25
CA LYS A 489 -2.51 0.19 15.16
C LYS A 489 -3.32 1.06 16.10
N MET A 490 -4.47 1.52 15.62
CA MET A 490 -5.50 2.14 16.44
C MET A 490 -6.29 1.07 17.23
N GLY A 491 -6.86 1.48 18.36
CA GLY A 491 -7.68 0.57 19.15
C GLY A 491 -8.37 1.27 20.31
N ARG A 492 -9.15 0.50 21.09
CA ARG A 492 -9.89 0.95 22.28
C ARG A 492 -8.93 1.31 23.42
N ALA A 493 -9.39 2.11 24.37
CA ALA A 493 -8.59 2.52 25.53
C ALA A 493 -8.06 1.35 26.37
N ASP A 494 -8.79 0.24 26.41
CA ASP A 494 -8.45 -1.00 27.12
C ASP A 494 -7.55 -1.96 26.30
N ASP A 495 -7.28 -1.67 25.04
CA ASP A 495 -6.33 -2.45 24.22
C ASP A 495 -4.88 -2.02 24.50
N ALA A 496 -4.17 -2.77 25.32
CA ALA A 496 -2.78 -2.51 25.68
C ALA A 496 -1.80 -2.55 24.48
N SER A 497 -2.19 -3.16 23.37
CA SER A 497 -1.38 -3.21 22.15
C SER A 497 -1.67 -2.10 21.15
N ALA A 498 -2.66 -1.23 21.41
CA ALA A 498 -2.95 -0.09 20.56
C ALA A 498 -1.94 1.04 20.78
N VAL A 499 -1.41 1.57 19.68
CA VAL A 499 -0.44 2.67 19.67
C VAL A 499 -1.14 4.03 19.64
N VAL A 500 -2.21 4.12 18.87
CA VAL A 500 -3.01 5.34 18.74
C VAL A 500 -4.46 5.10 19.17
N ASP A 501 -5.14 6.17 19.57
CA ASP A 501 -6.58 6.15 19.80
C ASP A 501 -7.36 6.17 18.46
N SER A 502 -8.69 6.18 18.53
CA SER A 502 -9.56 6.22 17.35
C SER A 502 -9.44 7.53 16.54
N HIS A 503 -8.91 8.60 17.12
CA HIS A 503 -8.58 9.85 16.45
C HIS A 503 -7.11 9.95 16.04
N LEU A 504 -6.40 8.81 16.05
CA LEU A 504 -5.01 8.64 15.59
C LEU A 504 -3.96 9.39 16.44
N ARG A 505 -4.31 9.84 17.65
CA ARG A 505 -3.37 10.44 18.61
C ARG A 505 -2.56 9.36 19.28
N VAL A 506 -1.24 9.56 19.35
CA VAL A 506 -0.35 8.62 20.05
C VAL A 506 -0.67 8.62 21.53
N ARG A 507 -0.96 7.45 22.07
CA ARG A 507 -1.34 7.30 23.48
C ARG A 507 -0.25 7.76 24.40
N GLY A 508 -0.62 8.55 25.41
CA GLY A 508 0.31 9.07 26.44
C GLY A 508 1.25 10.17 25.94
N VAL A 509 1.13 10.64 24.68
CA VAL A 509 1.99 11.69 24.12
C VAL A 509 1.14 12.77 23.46
N ALA A 510 1.01 13.91 24.11
CA ALA A 510 0.26 15.04 23.55
C ALA A 510 0.99 15.64 22.32
N GLY A 511 0.22 16.23 21.39
CA GLY A 511 0.77 16.91 20.21
C GLY A 511 1.41 15.99 19.18
N LEU A 512 1.05 14.69 19.16
CA LEU A 512 1.56 13.70 18.24
C LEU A 512 0.46 12.79 17.71
N ARG A 513 0.39 12.65 16.38
CA ARG A 513 -0.46 11.66 15.68
C ARG A 513 0.36 10.80 14.73
N VAL A 514 -0.16 9.62 14.43
CA VAL A 514 0.29 8.81 13.30
C VAL A 514 -0.84 8.75 12.28
N VAL A 515 -0.56 9.11 11.04
CA VAL A 515 -1.56 9.13 9.96
C VAL A 515 -0.96 8.49 8.72
N ASP A 516 -0.99 7.17 8.67
CA ASP A 516 -0.59 6.34 7.52
C ASP A 516 -1.19 4.93 7.67
N ALA A 517 -0.79 4.01 6.79
CA ALA A 517 -1.28 2.63 6.82
C ALA A 517 -0.93 1.85 8.11
N GLY A 518 0.04 2.33 8.88
CA GLY A 518 0.44 1.71 10.16
C GLY A 518 -0.69 1.71 11.20
N VAL A 519 -1.66 2.63 11.09
CA VAL A 519 -2.76 2.73 12.07
C VAL A 519 -3.88 1.71 11.88
N MET A 520 -3.94 1.03 10.73
CA MET A 520 -4.95 0.01 10.44
C MET A 520 -4.85 -1.13 11.46
N PRO A 521 -5.90 -1.44 12.23
CA PRO A 521 -5.84 -2.56 13.18
C PRO A 521 -5.84 -3.91 12.48
N THR A 522 -6.54 -4.00 11.35
CA THR A 522 -6.54 -5.12 10.42
C THR A 522 -6.35 -4.61 9.00
N ILE A 523 -5.67 -5.41 8.16
CA ILE A 523 -5.48 -5.08 6.75
C ILE A 523 -6.81 -5.09 6.00
N THR A 524 -7.02 -4.13 5.09
CA THR A 524 -8.22 -4.07 4.24
C THR A 524 -8.18 -5.13 3.14
N SER A 525 -9.34 -5.58 2.69
CA SER A 525 -9.51 -6.61 1.66
C SER A 525 -9.23 -6.07 0.25
N GLY A 526 -7.98 -5.68 0.00
CA GLY A 526 -7.49 -5.11 -1.27
C GLY A 526 -6.25 -4.23 -1.09
N ASN A 527 -5.88 -3.49 -2.14
CA ASN A 527 -4.74 -2.59 -2.11
C ASN A 527 -4.93 -1.45 -1.10
N THR A 528 -3.89 -1.11 -0.35
CA THR A 528 -3.97 -0.25 0.85
C THR A 528 -3.80 1.25 0.60
N ASN A 529 -3.58 1.69 -0.65
CA ASN A 529 -3.33 3.11 -0.93
C ASN A 529 -4.57 4.00 -0.74
N SER A 530 -5.75 3.58 -1.23
CA SER A 530 -6.98 4.36 -1.08
C SER A 530 -7.49 4.38 0.36
N PRO A 531 -7.46 3.27 1.12
CA PRO A 531 -7.70 3.32 2.57
C PRO A 531 -6.79 4.30 3.31
N THR A 532 -5.51 4.40 2.92
CA THR A 532 -4.57 5.37 3.50
C THR A 532 -4.97 6.82 3.19
N LEU A 533 -5.48 7.10 1.98
CA LEU A 533 -6.03 8.42 1.65
C LEU A 533 -7.28 8.75 2.48
N MET A 534 -8.18 7.80 2.65
CA MET A 534 -9.38 7.96 3.48
C MET A 534 -9.01 8.27 4.93
N ILE A 535 -8.06 7.52 5.51
CA ILE A 535 -7.53 7.79 6.86
C ILE A 535 -6.98 9.22 6.96
N ALA A 536 -6.26 9.67 5.94
CA ALA A 536 -5.68 11.02 5.92
C ALA A 536 -6.74 12.12 5.77
N GLU A 537 -7.82 11.91 4.99
CA GLU A 537 -8.95 12.86 4.91
C GLU A 537 -9.64 13.01 6.27
N LYS A 538 -9.95 11.89 6.90
CA LYS A 538 -10.58 11.85 8.22
C LYS A 538 -9.71 12.54 9.26
N ALA A 539 -8.40 12.22 9.30
CA ALA A 539 -7.45 12.87 10.20
C ALA A 539 -7.33 14.38 9.95
N ALA A 540 -7.29 14.81 8.70
CA ALA A 540 -7.23 16.23 8.36
C ALA A 540 -8.48 16.98 8.85
N SER A 541 -9.67 16.35 8.79
CA SER A 541 -10.89 16.91 9.32
C SER A 541 -10.80 17.10 10.84
N TRP A 542 -10.39 16.07 11.57
CA TRP A 542 -10.24 16.14 13.04
C TRP A 542 -9.19 17.17 13.47
N ILE A 543 -8.01 17.20 12.83
CA ILE A 543 -6.95 18.17 13.16
C ILE A 543 -7.45 19.62 12.97
N ARG A 544 -8.18 19.89 11.89
CA ARG A 544 -8.73 21.23 11.62
C ARG A 544 -9.84 21.65 12.61
N GLN A 545 -10.53 20.70 13.17
CA GLN A 545 -11.57 20.94 14.19
C GLN A 545 -10.99 21.02 15.62
N GLY A 546 -9.71 20.69 15.80
CA GLY A 546 -9.06 20.65 17.12
C GLY A 546 -9.49 19.43 17.96
N ALA A 547 -9.97 18.36 17.32
CA ALA A 547 -10.54 17.16 17.96
C ALA A 547 -9.49 16.07 18.18
#